data_09a41816190a02ad2aae3d00eb0d44a4
#
_entry.id   09a41816190a02ad2aae3d00eb0d44a4
#
_cell.length_a   1.000
_cell.length_b   1.000
_cell.length_c   1.000
_cell.angle_alpha   90.00
_cell.angle_beta   90.00
_cell.angle_gamma   90.00
#
_symmetry.space_group_name_H-M   'P 1'
#
loop_
_entity.id
_entity.type
_entity.pdbx_description
1 polymer ?
#
loop_
_entity_poly.entity_id
_entity_poly.type
_entity_poly.pdbx_seq_one_letter_code
_entity_poly.pdbx_strand_id
1 'polypeptide(L)'
;GFLCSCDPGYSWNLTACEKISLRLQGPLSANGTGRVEIFFGGQWGTICYYSWDINDARVACRQLGYKYVARALYSTNAPPSFGRMWLNNINCIGNEQNLTSCSNDGWGNHDCAHYQTAGVECSVTDVDECSRGLHNCGRSSQCINTDGSFSCICENGYSGNGVNCNDIDECSLSIDNCPKNSSCSNIDGSYICSCRSGYSWNGTMCEVISLRLQGLSSGNGTGRVEIFFNGQWGTICDD
;
A
#
# COMPACT_ATOMS: atom_id res chain seq x y z
N GLY A 1 41.24 34.31 10.41
CA GLY A 1 41.49 32.85 10.27
C GLY A 1 40.70 32.35 9.09
N PHE A 2 41.27 31.41 8.34
CA PHE A 2 40.59 30.72 7.22
C PHE A 2 39.62 29.67 7.83
N LEU A 3 38.36 29.72 7.48
CA LEU A 3 37.41 28.67 7.76
C LEU A 3 37.49 27.67 6.60
N CYS A 4 38.01 26.50 6.86
CA CYS A 4 37.97 25.39 5.90
C CYS A 4 36.62 24.66 6.08
N SER A 5 35.82 24.60 5.02
CA SER A 5 34.67 23.73 4.93
C SER A 5 34.96 22.54 4.03
N CYS A 6 34.47 21.36 4.39
CA CYS A 6 34.60 20.18 3.54
C CYS A 6 33.41 20.14 2.54
N ASP A 7 33.65 19.46 1.41
CA ASP A 7 32.59 19.16 0.46
C ASP A 7 31.50 18.27 1.08
N PRO A 8 30.28 18.28 0.55
CA PRO A 8 29.21 17.40 0.98
C PRO A 8 29.65 15.93 1.01
N GLY A 9 29.38 15.23 2.11
CA GLY A 9 29.82 13.85 2.34
C GLY A 9 31.21 13.72 2.98
N TYR A 10 31.85 14.83 3.33
CA TYR A 10 33.12 14.85 4.07
C TYR A 10 33.00 15.68 5.36
N SER A 11 33.77 15.32 6.38
CA SER A 11 33.86 16.03 7.64
C SER A 11 35.32 16.37 7.98
N TRP A 12 35.55 17.52 8.62
CA TRP A 12 36.85 17.93 9.09
C TRP A 12 37.24 17.17 10.37
N ASN A 13 38.37 16.45 10.34
CA ASN A 13 38.89 15.66 11.48
C ASN A 13 40.04 16.35 12.25
N LEU A 14 40.18 17.69 12.13
CA LEU A 14 41.23 18.53 12.64
C LEU A 14 42.51 18.57 11.76
N THR A 15 42.64 17.71 10.79
CA THR A 15 43.82 17.65 9.88
C THR A 15 43.45 17.63 8.41
N ALA A 16 42.35 16.97 8.06
CA ALA A 16 41.90 16.82 6.66
C ALA A 16 40.38 16.64 6.59
N CYS A 17 39.79 16.78 5.38
CA CYS A 17 38.45 16.39 5.11
C CYS A 17 38.37 14.86 4.90
N GLU A 18 37.78 14.15 5.83
CA GLU A 18 37.55 12.71 5.76
C GLU A 18 36.14 12.41 5.24
N LYS A 19 36.04 11.37 4.41
CA LYS A 19 34.74 10.92 3.91
C LYS A 19 33.88 10.43 5.07
N ILE A 20 32.64 10.94 5.13
CA ILE A 20 31.63 10.47 6.07
C ILE A 20 31.21 9.06 5.63
N SER A 21 31.55 8.07 6.42
CA SER A 21 31.32 6.67 6.14
C SER A 21 30.21 6.12 7.02
N LEU A 22 29.46 5.14 6.50
CA LEU A 22 28.50 4.36 7.26
C LEU A 22 29.01 2.94 7.48
N ARG A 23 28.55 2.30 8.54
CA ARG A 23 28.65 0.86 8.76
C ARG A 23 27.42 0.34 9.47
N LEU A 24 27.22 -0.96 9.39
CA LEU A 24 26.19 -1.67 10.16
C LEU A 24 26.81 -2.34 11.37
N GLN A 25 26.09 -2.33 12.48
CA GLN A 25 26.45 -3.01 13.71
C GLN A 25 25.29 -3.90 14.20
N GLY A 26 25.66 -5.10 14.65
CA GLY A 26 24.74 -6.09 15.15
C GLY A 26 25.01 -7.48 14.62
N PRO A 27 24.32 -8.51 15.11
CA PRO A 27 24.58 -9.91 14.77
C PRO A 27 24.35 -10.25 13.29
N LEU A 28 23.52 -9.47 12.59
CA LEU A 28 23.17 -9.66 11.18
C LEU A 28 23.82 -8.62 10.26
N SER A 29 24.79 -7.84 10.75
CA SER A 29 25.40 -6.74 9.99
C SER A 29 26.08 -7.20 8.70
N ALA A 30 26.68 -8.39 8.69
CA ALA A 30 27.27 -9.00 7.49
C ALA A 30 26.23 -9.32 6.40
N ASN A 31 24.96 -9.45 6.78
CA ASN A 31 23.85 -9.75 5.88
C ASN A 31 23.02 -8.49 5.53
N GLY A 32 23.57 -7.30 5.76
CA GLY A 32 22.90 -6.05 5.44
C GLY A 32 21.88 -5.56 6.47
N THR A 33 21.78 -6.19 7.65
CA THR A 33 20.80 -5.85 8.67
C THR A 33 21.47 -5.42 9.97
N GLY A 34 21.15 -4.22 10.46
CA GLY A 34 21.74 -3.76 11.72
C GLY A 34 21.48 -2.28 12.01
N ARG A 35 22.01 -1.86 13.16
CA ARG A 35 22.08 -0.45 13.53
C ARG A 35 23.01 0.29 12.60
N VAL A 36 22.60 1.45 12.13
CA VAL A 36 23.44 2.34 11.33
C VAL A 36 24.36 3.13 12.25
N GLU A 37 25.66 3.08 11.97
CA GLU A 37 26.65 3.97 12.56
C GLU A 37 27.28 4.83 11.50
N ILE A 38 27.57 6.08 11.86
CA ILE A 38 28.16 7.10 11.00
C ILE A 38 29.50 7.57 11.59
N PHE A 39 30.50 7.69 10.74
CA PHE A 39 31.83 8.18 11.11
C PHE A 39 31.89 9.69 10.93
N PHE A 40 32.09 10.42 12.03
CA PHE A 40 32.18 11.87 12.04
C PHE A 40 33.21 12.35 13.09
N GLY A 41 34.03 13.35 12.72
CA GLY A 41 34.99 13.93 13.63
C GLY A 41 35.97 12.91 14.25
N GLY A 42 36.40 11.90 13.49
CA GLY A 42 37.30 10.86 13.94
C GLY A 42 36.65 9.75 14.79
N GLN A 43 35.34 9.72 14.97
CA GLN A 43 34.65 8.76 15.84
C GLN A 43 33.41 8.17 15.19
N TRP A 44 33.17 6.90 15.47
CA TRP A 44 31.90 6.25 15.14
C TRP A 44 30.80 6.63 16.15
N GLY A 45 29.60 6.87 15.69
CA GLY A 45 28.44 7.08 16.52
C GLY A 45 27.14 6.71 15.80
N THR A 46 26.05 6.73 16.51
CA THR A 46 24.75 6.26 16.05
C THR A 46 23.86 7.40 15.57
N ILE A 47 22.75 7.01 14.98
CA ILE A 47 21.67 7.89 14.55
C ILE A 47 20.45 7.60 15.41
N CYS A 48 19.77 8.64 15.88
CA CYS A 48 18.50 8.53 16.57
C CYS A 48 17.40 8.12 15.60
N TYR A 49 16.46 7.31 16.09
CA TYR A 49 15.37 6.83 15.25
C TYR A 49 14.21 7.81 15.07
N TYR A 50 14.20 8.95 15.77
CA TYR A 50 13.14 9.95 15.60
C TYR A 50 13.10 10.42 14.15
N SER A 51 11.91 10.43 13.57
CA SER A 51 11.64 10.69 12.15
C SER A 51 12.29 9.70 11.16
N TRP A 52 12.98 8.65 11.63
CA TRP A 52 13.62 7.66 10.77
C TRP A 52 12.59 6.83 10.03
N ASP A 53 12.59 6.88 8.70
CA ASP A 53 11.64 6.19 7.85
C ASP A 53 12.30 5.38 6.73
N ILE A 54 11.50 4.85 5.82
CA ILE A 54 11.98 4.01 4.71
C ILE A 54 12.80 4.81 3.69
N ASN A 55 12.62 6.13 3.57
CA ASN A 55 13.39 6.97 2.68
C ASN A 55 14.80 7.18 3.23
N ASP A 56 14.93 7.40 4.55
CA ASP A 56 16.23 7.49 5.23
C ASP A 56 17.00 6.17 5.13
N ALA A 57 16.29 5.06 5.38
CA ALA A 57 16.85 3.72 5.25
C ALA A 57 17.33 3.44 3.82
N ARG A 58 16.59 3.91 2.79
CA ARG A 58 16.96 3.77 1.37
C ARG A 58 18.26 4.52 1.06
N VAL A 59 18.41 5.74 1.57
CA VAL A 59 19.63 6.53 1.42
C VAL A 59 20.79 5.85 2.15
N ALA A 60 20.58 5.36 3.38
CA ALA A 60 21.60 4.63 4.14
C ALA A 60 22.05 3.35 3.43
N CYS A 61 21.12 2.52 2.93
CA CYS A 61 21.44 1.30 2.19
C CYS A 61 22.22 1.61 0.91
N ARG A 62 21.84 2.64 0.15
CA ARG A 62 22.57 3.10 -1.02
C ARG A 62 24.01 3.52 -0.67
N GLN A 63 24.18 4.30 0.39
CA GLN A 63 25.50 4.76 0.85
C GLN A 63 26.36 3.61 1.35
N LEU A 64 25.76 2.54 1.90
CA LEU A 64 26.41 1.28 2.29
C LEU A 64 26.73 0.35 1.09
N GLY A 65 26.28 0.69 -0.13
CA GLY A 65 26.53 -0.08 -1.36
C GLY A 65 25.47 -1.15 -1.68
N TYR A 66 24.33 -1.15 -1.00
CA TYR A 66 23.21 -2.02 -1.31
C TYR A 66 22.27 -1.36 -2.32
N LYS A 67 21.67 -2.18 -3.20
CA LYS A 67 20.73 -1.69 -4.22
C LYS A 67 19.34 -1.45 -3.62
N TYR A 68 18.93 -2.27 -2.66
CA TYR A 68 17.57 -2.28 -2.14
C TYR A 68 17.51 -2.11 -0.63
N VAL A 69 16.37 -1.64 -0.14
CA VAL A 69 16.02 -1.56 1.26
C VAL A 69 14.77 -2.39 1.53
N ALA A 70 14.82 -3.25 2.55
CA ALA A 70 13.68 -4.03 2.97
C ALA A 70 12.88 -3.30 4.07
N ARG A 71 13.58 -2.75 5.07
CA ARG A 71 12.94 -2.06 6.20
C ARG A 71 13.83 -0.98 6.81
N ALA A 72 13.18 0.08 7.30
CA ALA A 72 13.73 0.92 8.35
C ALA A 72 13.56 0.19 9.70
N LEU A 73 14.64 0.16 10.50
CA LEU A 73 14.65 -0.45 11.82
C LEU A 73 14.84 0.64 12.87
N TYR A 74 14.18 0.49 14.02
CA TYR A 74 14.27 1.44 15.11
C TYR A 74 14.02 0.78 16.46
N SER A 75 14.61 1.34 17.51
CA SER A 75 14.43 0.90 18.89
C SER A 75 14.69 -0.60 19.08
N THR A 76 13.66 -1.39 19.42
CA THR A 76 13.76 -2.81 19.72
C THR A 76 14.23 -3.68 18.56
N ASN A 77 14.06 -3.21 17.32
CA ASN A 77 14.45 -3.93 16.11
C ASN A 77 15.86 -3.56 15.60
N ALA A 78 16.44 -2.46 16.13
CA ALA A 78 17.83 -2.08 15.89
C ALA A 78 18.67 -2.40 17.13
N PRO A 79 19.87 -3.00 17.00
CA PRO A 79 20.73 -3.28 18.16
C PRO A 79 21.03 -2.01 18.95
N PRO A 80 20.95 -2.02 20.29
CA PRO A 80 21.23 -0.83 21.11
C PRO A 80 22.71 -0.42 21.01
N SER A 81 22.98 0.86 21.31
CA SER A 81 24.34 1.39 21.37
C SER A 81 24.59 2.05 22.72
N PHE A 82 25.81 2.01 23.18
CA PHE A 82 26.29 2.80 24.31
C PHE A 82 27.27 3.89 23.88
N GLY A 83 27.45 4.04 22.54
CA GLY A 83 28.32 5.04 21.95
C GLY A 83 27.66 6.40 21.78
N ARG A 84 28.39 7.32 21.15
CA ARG A 84 27.92 8.67 20.84
C ARG A 84 26.77 8.62 19.85
N MET A 85 25.82 9.54 19.97
CA MET A 85 24.77 9.78 18.99
C MET A 85 25.10 11.05 18.20
N TRP A 86 25.16 10.93 16.86
CA TRP A 86 25.62 12.01 15.99
C TRP A 86 24.49 12.77 15.33
N LEU A 87 23.43 12.10 14.92
CA LEU A 87 22.33 12.70 14.14
C LEU A 87 20.98 12.35 14.74
N ASN A 88 20.05 13.29 14.62
CA ASN A 88 18.66 13.18 15.04
C ASN A 88 17.74 13.81 14.00
N ASN A 89 16.48 13.38 13.94
CA ASN A 89 15.45 13.90 13.05
C ASN A 89 15.92 13.98 11.59
N ILE A 90 16.54 12.92 11.09
CA ILE A 90 16.88 12.83 9.67
C ILE A 90 15.58 12.72 8.87
N ASN A 91 15.51 13.47 7.78
CA ASN A 91 14.33 13.52 6.91
C ASN A 91 14.77 13.59 5.45
N CYS A 92 14.99 12.42 4.85
CA CYS A 92 15.35 12.25 3.45
C CYS A 92 14.10 12.12 2.58
N ILE A 93 14.21 12.51 1.31
CA ILE A 93 13.19 12.23 0.29
C ILE A 93 13.44 10.92 -0.46
N GLY A 94 14.58 10.23 -0.18
CA GLY A 94 14.92 8.89 -0.66
C GLY A 94 15.80 8.85 -1.91
N ASN A 95 16.12 9.97 -2.55
CA ASN A 95 16.97 10.04 -3.74
C ASN A 95 18.36 10.64 -3.47
N GLU A 96 18.66 11.08 -2.24
CA GLU A 96 19.92 11.65 -1.84
C GLU A 96 21.04 10.60 -1.90
N GLN A 97 22.27 11.03 -2.19
CA GLN A 97 23.43 10.16 -2.27
C GLN A 97 24.03 9.84 -0.89
N ASN A 98 23.81 10.69 0.10
CA ASN A 98 24.35 10.57 1.44
C ASN A 98 23.35 11.05 2.48
N LEU A 99 23.30 10.43 3.64
CA LEU A 99 22.46 10.84 4.77
C LEU A 99 22.69 12.29 5.21
N THR A 100 23.93 12.78 5.03
CA THR A 100 24.27 14.16 5.38
C THR A 100 23.71 15.20 4.42
N SER A 101 23.14 14.79 3.29
CA SER A 101 22.42 15.68 2.37
C SER A 101 20.94 15.85 2.75
N CYS A 102 20.46 15.04 3.68
CA CYS A 102 19.10 15.13 4.20
C CYS A 102 19.02 16.19 5.32
N SER A 103 17.86 16.80 5.50
CA SER A 103 17.64 17.70 6.64
C SER A 103 17.76 16.95 7.96
N ASN A 104 18.31 17.58 8.99
CA ASN A 104 18.52 17.02 10.31
C ASN A 104 18.78 18.14 11.33
N ASP A 105 18.81 17.81 12.63
CA ASP A 105 19.00 18.79 13.73
C ASP A 105 20.46 19.28 13.90
N GLY A 106 21.38 18.81 13.09
CA GLY A 106 22.82 19.08 13.22
C GLY A 106 23.57 18.05 14.07
N TRP A 107 24.88 18.05 13.93
CA TRP A 107 25.76 17.07 14.56
C TRP A 107 25.77 17.16 16.09
N GLY A 108 25.49 16.02 16.75
CA GLY A 108 25.52 15.90 18.21
C GLY A 108 24.34 16.56 18.92
N ASN A 109 23.39 17.12 18.17
CA ASN A 109 22.18 17.73 18.71
C ASN A 109 21.07 16.69 18.74
N HIS A 110 20.77 16.12 19.93
CA HIS A 110 19.76 15.08 20.12
C HIS A 110 19.28 15.03 21.57
N ASP A 111 18.08 14.49 21.75
CA ASP A 111 17.48 14.19 23.06
C ASP A 111 17.25 12.68 23.27
N CYS A 112 17.82 11.84 22.39
CA CYS A 112 17.63 10.41 22.38
C CYS A 112 18.44 9.67 23.45
N ALA A 113 17.83 8.63 24.00
CA ALA A 113 18.50 7.65 24.84
C ALA A 113 19.28 6.62 23.99
N HIS A 114 20.25 5.94 24.59
CA HIS A 114 21.17 5.02 23.91
C HIS A 114 20.51 3.82 23.21
N TYR A 115 19.31 3.44 23.60
CA TYR A 115 18.54 2.37 22.96
C TYR A 115 17.67 2.89 21.78
N GLN A 116 17.60 4.20 21.60
CA GLN A 116 16.78 4.85 20.57
C GLN A 116 17.59 5.03 19.28
N THR A 117 18.03 3.93 18.70
CA THR A 117 18.91 3.92 17.53
C THR A 117 18.16 3.56 16.26
N ALA A 118 18.56 4.18 15.16
CA ALA A 118 18.13 3.87 13.80
C ALA A 118 18.92 2.70 13.23
N GLY A 119 18.26 1.91 12.40
CA GLY A 119 18.86 0.79 11.69
C GLY A 119 18.22 0.54 10.35
N VAL A 120 18.76 -0.42 9.61
CA VAL A 120 18.27 -0.82 8.30
C VAL A 120 18.30 -2.32 8.11
N GLU A 121 17.44 -2.81 7.25
CA GLU A 121 17.54 -4.09 6.57
C GLU A 121 17.72 -3.81 5.08
N CYS A 122 18.94 -3.98 4.57
CA CYS A 122 19.31 -3.77 3.17
C CYS A 122 19.37 -5.10 2.43
N SER A 123 19.20 -5.07 1.09
CA SER A 123 19.29 -6.26 0.23
C SER A 123 20.06 -5.97 -1.05
N VAL A 124 20.69 -7.01 -1.60
CA VAL A 124 21.32 -6.96 -2.93
C VAL A 124 20.37 -7.42 -4.03
N THR A 125 19.28 -8.11 -3.66
CA THR A 125 18.20 -8.53 -4.56
C THR A 125 16.93 -7.76 -4.23
N ASP A 126 16.04 -7.66 -5.21
CA ASP A 126 14.74 -7.06 -5.00
C ASP A 126 13.98 -7.70 -3.83
N VAL A 127 13.26 -6.89 -3.10
CA VAL A 127 12.44 -7.30 -1.96
C VAL A 127 10.99 -7.29 -2.42
N ASP A 128 10.38 -8.47 -2.48
CA ASP A 128 8.95 -8.57 -2.76
C ASP A 128 8.15 -8.13 -1.51
N GLU A 129 7.80 -6.86 -1.47
CA GLU A 129 7.04 -6.29 -0.35
C GLU A 129 5.64 -6.89 -0.26
N CYS A 130 5.07 -7.30 -1.40
CA CYS A 130 3.73 -7.89 -1.45
C CYS A 130 3.71 -9.25 -0.74
N SER A 131 4.65 -10.14 -1.07
CA SER A 131 4.74 -11.47 -0.46
C SER A 131 5.13 -11.42 1.02
N ARG A 132 5.89 -10.40 1.43
CA ARG A 132 6.37 -10.21 2.82
C ARG A 132 5.42 -9.40 3.69
N GLY A 133 4.33 -8.86 3.13
CA GLY A 133 3.40 -7.99 3.87
C GLY A 133 4.03 -6.65 4.31
N LEU A 134 5.01 -6.17 3.58
CA LEU A 134 5.73 -4.91 3.84
C LEU A 134 5.16 -3.72 3.05
N HIS A 135 3.92 -3.83 2.61
CA HIS A 135 3.19 -2.82 1.85
C HIS A 135 2.08 -2.17 2.68
N ASN A 136 1.61 -1.02 2.22
CA ASN A 136 0.48 -0.29 2.80
C ASN A 136 -0.75 -0.27 1.89
N CYS A 137 -0.87 -1.25 0.97
CA CYS A 137 -2.05 -1.38 0.12
C CYS A 137 -3.31 -1.56 0.98
N GLY A 138 -4.37 -0.87 0.61
CA GLY A 138 -5.62 -0.83 1.34
C GLY A 138 -6.45 -2.10 1.17
N ARG A 139 -7.59 -2.13 1.88
CA ARG A 139 -8.63 -3.13 1.63
C ARG A 139 -9.15 -2.94 0.21
N SER A 140 -9.54 -4.01 -0.46
CA SER A 140 -10.03 -3.98 -1.84
C SER A 140 -9.00 -3.41 -2.83
N SER A 141 -7.71 -3.69 -2.58
CA SER A 141 -6.62 -3.40 -3.51
C SER A 141 -5.70 -4.60 -3.70
N GLN A 142 -5.09 -4.65 -4.86
CA GLN A 142 -4.04 -5.61 -5.20
C GLN A 142 -2.67 -4.95 -5.04
N CYS A 143 -1.76 -5.64 -4.35
CA CYS A 143 -0.35 -5.27 -4.31
C CYS A 143 0.38 -5.89 -5.51
N ILE A 144 1.19 -5.09 -6.19
CA ILE A 144 2.03 -5.51 -7.32
C ILE A 144 3.47 -5.14 -7.00
N ASN A 145 4.34 -6.16 -6.89
CA ASN A 145 5.77 -5.95 -6.68
C ASN A 145 6.42 -5.33 -7.91
N THR A 146 7.36 -4.40 -7.69
CA THR A 146 8.16 -3.74 -8.72
C THR A 146 9.63 -3.70 -8.29
N ASP A 147 10.57 -3.44 -9.21
CA ASP A 147 12.00 -3.37 -8.87
C ASP A 147 12.28 -2.25 -7.85
N GLY A 148 12.54 -2.63 -6.60
CA GLY A 148 12.86 -1.74 -5.48
C GLY A 148 11.66 -1.06 -4.81
N SER A 149 10.42 -1.48 -5.12
CA SER A 149 9.21 -0.92 -4.54
C SER A 149 7.98 -1.80 -4.86
N PHE A 150 6.81 -1.32 -4.53
CA PHE A 150 5.53 -1.93 -4.88
C PHE A 150 4.54 -0.87 -5.36
N SER A 151 3.49 -1.30 -6.01
CA SER A 151 2.33 -0.46 -6.33
C SER A 151 1.03 -1.10 -5.84
N CYS A 152 0.06 -0.26 -5.50
CA CYS A 152 -1.25 -0.69 -5.09
C CYS A 152 -2.27 -0.25 -6.14
N ILE A 153 -3.11 -1.18 -6.59
CA ILE A 153 -4.19 -0.91 -7.55
C ILE A 153 -5.49 -1.37 -6.93
N CYS A 154 -6.52 -0.52 -6.95
CA CYS A 154 -7.85 -0.92 -6.47
C CYS A 154 -8.39 -2.07 -7.31
N GLU A 155 -9.06 -3.01 -6.65
CA GLU A 155 -9.75 -4.12 -7.31
C GLU A 155 -10.92 -3.61 -8.17
N ASN A 156 -11.42 -4.46 -9.07
CA ASN A 156 -12.58 -4.14 -9.89
C ASN A 156 -13.79 -3.81 -9.00
N GLY A 157 -14.55 -2.80 -9.38
CA GLY A 157 -15.66 -2.27 -8.59
C GLY A 157 -15.25 -1.21 -7.55
N TYR A 158 -13.95 -0.93 -7.43
CA TYR A 158 -13.43 0.09 -6.51
C TYR A 158 -12.59 1.14 -7.25
N SER A 159 -12.56 2.35 -6.70
CA SER A 159 -11.78 3.48 -7.21
C SER A 159 -10.95 4.14 -6.12
N GLY A 160 -9.77 4.64 -6.47
CA GLY A 160 -8.89 5.31 -5.52
C GLY A 160 -7.42 5.24 -5.90
N ASN A 161 -6.55 5.45 -4.91
CA ASN A 161 -5.09 5.47 -5.09
C ASN A 161 -4.40 4.13 -4.71
N GLY A 162 -5.19 3.06 -4.49
CA GLY A 162 -4.68 1.76 -4.08
C GLY A 162 -4.44 1.62 -2.56
N VAL A 163 -4.18 2.71 -1.84
CA VAL A 163 -4.14 2.74 -0.37
C VAL A 163 -5.54 2.97 0.20
N ASN A 164 -6.29 3.84 -0.45
CA ASN A 164 -7.70 4.08 -0.17
C ASN A 164 -8.48 3.72 -1.42
N CYS A 165 -9.25 2.63 -1.36
CA CYS A 165 -10.13 2.15 -2.41
C CYS A 165 -11.57 2.23 -1.91
N ASN A 166 -12.40 3.00 -2.61
CA ASN A 166 -13.80 3.20 -2.31
C ASN A 166 -14.64 2.48 -3.35
N ASP A 167 -15.75 1.93 -2.92
CA ASP A 167 -16.76 1.35 -3.77
C ASP A 167 -17.20 2.32 -4.88
N ILE A 168 -17.39 1.80 -6.07
CA ILE A 168 -17.98 2.54 -7.20
C ILE A 168 -19.47 2.29 -7.17
N ASP A 169 -20.27 3.33 -6.94
CA ASP A 169 -21.73 3.23 -7.08
C ASP A 169 -22.11 3.30 -8.55
N GLU A 170 -22.15 2.14 -9.22
CA GLU A 170 -22.46 2.04 -10.64
C GLU A 170 -23.86 2.52 -10.95
N CYS A 171 -24.79 2.35 -10.00
CA CYS A 171 -26.16 2.78 -10.17
C CYS A 171 -26.30 4.31 -10.20
N SER A 172 -25.63 5.01 -9.27
CA SER A 172 -25.66 6.47 -9.20
C SER A 172 -24.94 7.13 -10.37
N LEU A 173 -23.85 6.48 -10.85
CA LEU A 173 -23.05 6.94 -11.98
C LEU A 173 -23.66 6.55 -13.33
N SER A 174 -24.73 5.71 -13.35
CA SER A 174 -25.37 5.20 -14.59
C SER A 174 -24.38 4.46 -15.51
N ILE A 175 -23.44 3.72 -14.92
CA ILE A 175 -22.50 2.86 -15.64
C ILE A 175 -22.82 1.37 -15.48
N ASP A 176 -23.96 1.07 -14.82
CA ASP A 176 -24.49 -0.30 -14.72
C ASP A 176 -24.96 -0.81 -16.09
N ASN A 177 -24.98 -2.12 -16.24
CA ASN A 177 -25.50 -2.82 -17.41
C ASN A 177 -26.85 -3.51 -17.12
N CYS A 178 -27.65 -2.93 -16.23
CA CYS A 178 -28.96 -3.48 -15.90
C CYS A 178 -29.90 -3.48 -17.11
N PRO A 179 -30.58 -4.58 -17.38
CA PRO A 179 -31.48 -4.69 -18.52
C PRO A 179 -32.71 -3.78 -18.35
N LYS A 180 -33.36 -3.54 -19.47
CA LYS A 180 -34.63 -2.77 -19.47
C LYS A 180 -35.66 -3.39 -18.51
N ASN A 181 -36.44 -2.57 -17.84
CA ASN A 181 -37.44 -2.97 -16.84
C ASN A 181 -36.84 -3.59 -15.55
N SER A 182 -35.58 -3.35 -15.28
CA SER A 182 -34.95 -3.64 -14.00
C SER A 182 -34.63 -2.38 -13.20
N SER A 183 -34.28 -2.54 -11.95
CA SER A 183 -33.70 -1.53 -11.07
C SER A 183 -32.30 -1.97 -10.66
N CYS A 184 -31.38 -1.03 -10.62
CA CYS A 184 -30.04 -1.21 -10.11
C CYS A 184 -30.02 -0.98 -8.60
N SER A 185 -29.27 -1.81 -7.87
CA SER A 185 -28.96 -1.64 -6.44
C SER A 185 -27.48 -1.81 -6.23
N ASN A 186 -26.82 -0.78 -5.73
CA ASN A 186 -25.38 -0.83 -5.44
C ASN A 186 -25.10 -1.73 -4.25
N ILE A 187 -24.00 -2.49 -4.33
CA ILE A 187 -23.44 -3.30 -3.25
C ILE A 187 -21.93 -3.11 -3.23
N ASP A 188 -21.27 -3.47 -2.14
CA ASP A 188 -19.82 -3.31 -1.98
C ASP A 188 -19.05 -4.07 -3.07
N GLY A 189 -18.32 -3.35 -3.92
CA GLY A 189 -17.53 -3.82 -5.05
C GLY A 189 -18.31 -4.21 -6.30
N SER A 190 -19.63 -3.95 -6.38
CA SER A 190 -20.46 -4.32 -7.54
C SER A 190 -21.88 -3.76 -7.43
N TYR A 191 -22.75 -4.21 -8.33
CA TYR A 191 -24.18 -3.89 -8.28
C TYR A 191 -25.04 -5.12 -8.62
N ILE A 192 -26.31 -5.05 -8.27
CA ILE A 192 -27.32 -6.08 -8.56
C ILE A 192 -28.45 -5.46 -9.35
N CYS A 193 -28.86 -6.15 -10.42
CA CYS A 193 -30.06 -5.81 -11.18
C CYS A 193 -31.22 -6.69 -10.73
N SER A 194 -32.33 -6.07 -10.34
CA SER A 194 -33.59 -6.76 -9.99
C SER A 194 -34.70 -6.33 -10.92
N CYS A 195 -35.51 -7.25 -11.40
CA CYS A 195 -36.68 -6.89 -12.22
C CYS A 195 -37.66 -6.03 -11.42
N ARG A 196 -38.20 -5.00 -12.04
CA ARG A 196 -39.26 -4.15 -11.45
C ARG A 196 -40.53 -4.94 -11.22
N SER A 197 -41.36 -4.45 -10.34
CA SER A 197 -42.70 -5.06 -10.09
C SER A 197 -43.48 -5.26 -11.39
N GLY A 198 -44.06 -6.44 -11.56
CA GLY A 198 -44.76 -6.84 -12.79
C GLY A 198 -43.85 -7.46 -13.88
N TYR A 199 -42.54 -7.60 -13.61
CA TYR A 199 -41.58 -8.23 -14.53
C TYR A 199 -40.88 -9.41 -13.86
N SER A 200 -40.47 -10.40 -14.65
CA SER A 200 -39.68 -11.56 -14.21
C SER A 200 -38.50 -11.76 -15.11
N TRP A 201 -37.43 -12.35 -14.56
CA TRP A 201 -36.21 -12.68 -15.29
C TRP A 201 -36.43 -13.91 -16.17
N ASN A 202 -36.13 -13.82 -17.47
CA ASN A 202 -36.26 -14.94 -18.42
C ASN A 202 -34.95 -15.64 -18.77
N GLY A 203 -33.87 -15.30 -18.08
CA GLY A 203 -32.51 -15.76 -18.37
C GLY A 203 -31.64 -14.72 -19.09
N THR A 204 -32.25 -13.70 -19.71
CA THR A 204 -31.52 -12.63 -20.45
C THR A 204 -32.01 -11.22 -20.14
N MET A 205 -33.31 -11.04 -19.84
CA MET A 205 -33.88 -9.73 -19.55
C MET A 205 -35.10 -9.84 -18.63
N CYS A 206 -35.62 -8.71 -18.17
CA CYS A 206 -36.87 -8.62 -17.41
C CYS A 206 -38.04 -8.49 -18.37
N GLU A 207 -38.87 -9.53 -18.44
CA GLU A 207 -40.10 -9.60 -19.24
C GLU A 207 -41.35 -9.39 -18.38
N VAL A 208 -42.40 -8.87 -19.00
CA VAL A 208 -43.70 -8.67 -18.33
C VAL A 208 -44.25 -10.02 -17.86
N ILE A 209 -44.64 -10.10 -16.60
CA ILE A 209 -45.39 -11.23 -16.07
C ILE A 209 -46.76 -11.26 -16.78
N SER A 210 -46.99 -12.28 -17.62
CA SER A 210 -48.17 -12.42 -18.42
C SER A 210 -49.05 -13.54 -17.88
N LEU A 211 -50.35 -13.40 -18.06
CA LEU A 211 -51.35 -14.43 -17.76
C LEU A 211 -52.00 -14.92 -19.05
N ARG A 212 -52.34 -16.18 -19.10
CA ARG A 212 -53.17 -16.77 -20.15
C ARG A 212 -54.13 -17.78 -19.59
N LEU A 213 -55.23 -17.99 -20.34
CA LEU A 213 -56.12 -19.10 -20.10
C LEU A 213 -55.75 -20.28 -21.02
N GLN A 214 -55.71 -21.47 -20.46
CA GLN A 214 -55.39 -22.71 -21.20
C GLN A 214 -56.52 -23.72 -21.02
N GLY A 215 -56.94 -24.34 -22.11
CA GLY A 215 -58.02 -25.37 -22.15
C GLY A 215 -58.92 -25.23 -23.37
N LEU A 216 -59.85 -26.19 -23.56
CA LEU A 216 -60.72 -26.27 -24.72
C LEU A 216 -61.68 -25.09 -24.86
N SER A 217 -62.01 -24.40 -23.76
CA SER A 217 -62.90 -23.22 -23.71
C SER A 217 -62.19 -21.90 -23.46
N SER A 218 -60.83 -21.86 -23.61
CA SER A 218 -60.03 -20.66 -23.32
C SER A 218 -60.41 -19.44 -24.18
N GLY A 219 -60.84 -19.67 -25.43
CA GLY A 219 -61.39 -18.63 -26.32
C GLY A 219 -62.68 -17.98 -25.85
N ASN A 220 -63.45 -18.62 -24.97
CA ASN A 220 -64.67 -18.11 -24.37
C ASN A 220 -64.48 -17.55 -22.93
N GLY A 221 -63.22 -17.29 -22.56
CA GLY A 221 -62.88 -16.74 -21.25
C GLY A 221 -62.92 -17.75 -20.09
N THR A 222 -62.93 -19.06 -20.37
CA THR A 222 -62.99 -20.11 -19.36
C THR A 222 -61.81 -21.06 -19.55
N GLY A 223 -60.99 -21.24 -18.52
CA GLY A 223 -59.82 -22.15 -18.62
C GLY A 223 -58.93 -22.04 -17.37
N ARG A 224 -57.91 -22.90 -17.34
CA ARG A 224 -56.88 -22.86 -16.32
C ARG A 224 -56.05 -21.59 -16.50
N VAL A 225 -55.84 -20.84 -15.43
CA VAL A 225 -54.96 -19.70 -15.43
C VAL A 225 -53.50 -20.16 -15.39
N GLU A 226 -52.72 -19.71 -16.33
CA GLU A 226 -51.29 -19.91 -16.35
C GLU A 226 -50.59 -18.56 -16.29
N ILE A 227 -49.47 -18.52 -15.55
CA ILE A 227 -48.58 -17.36 -15.38
C ILE A 227 -47.26 -17.60 -16.10
N PHE A 228 -46.79 -16.61 -16.83
CA PHE A 228 -45.43 -16.63 -17.37
C PHE A 228 -44.47 -16.02 -16.35
N PHE A 229 -43.55 -16.84 -15.86
CA PHE A 229 -42.58 -16.46 -14.85
C PHE A 229 -41.25 -17.17 -15.08
N ASN A 230 -40.12 -16.46 -14.95
CA ASN A 230 -38.76 -17.00 -15.19
C ASN A 230 -38.61 -17.71 -16.55
N GLY A 231 -39.17 -17.14 -17.61
CA GLY A 231 -39.09 -17.71 -18.97
C GLY A 231 -39.98 -18.93 -19.23
N GLN A 232 -40.85 -19.31 -18.30
CA GLN A 232 -41.68 -20.51 -18.41
C GLN A 232 -43.13 -20.24 -18.02
N TRP A 233 -44.07 -20.96 -18.67
CA TRP A 233 -45.48 -20.98 -18.28
C TRP A 233 -45.71 -22.01 -17.17
N GLY A 234 -46.35 -21.59 -16.10
CA GLY A 234 -46.71 -22.45 -14.98
C GLY A 234 -48.17 -22.21 -14.53
N THR A 235 -48.73 -23.14 -13.79
CA THR A 235 -50.08 -23.06 -13.23
C THR A 235 -50.06 -22.38 -11.87
N ILE A 236 -51.20 -21.80 -11.48
CA ILE A 236 -51.47 -21.26 -10.15
C ILE A 236 -52.23 -22.34 -9.36
N CYS A 237 -51.76 -22.69 -8.16
CA CYS A 237 -52.49 -23.54 -7.22
C CYS A 237 -53.71 -22.82 -6.67
N ASP A 238 -54.76 -23.54 -6.31
CA ASP A 238 -56.05 -23.10 -5.77
C ASP A 238 -56.24 -23.52 -4.29
N ASP A 239 -55.20 -23.55 -3.49
CA ASP A 239 -55.22 -23.94 -2.06
C ASP A 239 -56.11 -23.01 -1.22
#